data_ba63e609d10d08496a9b17c07aedbccb
#
_entry.id   ba63e609d10d08496a9b17c07aedbccb
#
_cell.length_a   1.000
_cell.length_b   1.000
_cell.length_c   1.000
_cell.angle_alpha   90.00
_cell.angle_beta   90.00
_cell.angle_gamma   90.00
#
_symmetry.space_group_name_H-M   'P 1'
#
loop_
_entity.id
_entity.type
_entity.pdbx_description
1 polymer ?
#
loop_
_entity_poly.entity_id
_entity_poly.type
_entity_poly.pdbx_seq_one_letter_code
_entity_poly.pdbx_strand_id
1 'polypeptide(L)'
;MNELSSLQDGVVLAVFAVVYLGMVLGSLPWLHLDRTGVALLGAIAIVGAGVMTPEQAAQSIHLPTILLLFSFMVISAQMRLGGFYSAVTRRIAVLPVGPEALMGVVIGVAAGLSAVFSNDIVCLAVAPVLAEACLRRRLDPVPFLLGLACASNIGSAATLI
;
A
#
# COMPACT_ATOMS: atom_id res chain seq x y z
N MET A 1 -22.79 -35.49 -7.66
CA MET A 1 -22.27 -34.20 -8.13
C MET A 1 -22.31 -33.12 -7.04
N ASN A 2 -23.31 -33.07 -6.17
CA ASN A 2 -23.43 -32.03 -5.12
C ASN A 2 -22.44 -32.17 -3.93
N GLU A 3 -21.99 -33.37 -3.57
CA GLU A 3 -21.07 -33.54 -2.44
C GLU A 3 -19.64 -33.14 -2.77
N LEU A 4 -19.17 -33.39 -3.98
CA LEU A 4 -17.82 -32.99 -4.41
C LEU A 4 -17.69 -31.45 -4.53
N SER A 5 -18.75 -30.77 -5.01
CA SER A 5 -18.77 -29.31 -5.06
C SER A 5 -18.80 -28.71 -3.64
N SER A 6 -19.56 -29.29 -2.71
CA SER A 6 -19.62 -28.80 -1.33
C SER A 6 -18.30 -28.97 -0.57
N LEU A 7 -17.56 -30.04 -0.85
CA LEU A 7 -16.21 -30.25 -0.29
C LEU A 7 -15.19 -29.25 -0.85
N GLN A 8 -15.25 -28.97 -2.16
CA GLN A 8 -14.39 -27.95 -2.79
C GLN A 8 -14.69 -26.55 -2.26
N ASP A 9 -15.98 -26.20 -2.13
CA ASP A 9 -16.38 -24.93 -1.54
C ASP A 9 -15.91 -24.80 -0.07
N GLY A 10 -15.97 -25.90 0.69
CA GLY A 10 -15.45 -25.95 2.06
C GLY A 10 -13.94 -25.71 2.14
N VAL A 11 -13.18 -26.32 1.23
CA VAL A 11 -11.72 -26.10 1.14
C VAL A 11 -11.38 -24.65 0.78
N VAL A 12 -12.10 -24.07 -0.19
CA VAL A 12 -11.89 -22.67 -0.59
C VAL A 12 -12.16 -21.74 0.59
N LEU A 13 -13.28 -21.92 1.29
CA LEU A 13 -13.64 -21.11 2.46
C LEU A 13 -12.61 -21.25 3.59
N ALA A 14 -12.14 -22.46 3.87
CA ALA A 14 -11.13 -22.69 4.90
C ALA A 14 -9.80 -22.01 4.55
N VAL A 15 -9.32 -22.19 3.34
CA VAL A 15 -8.08 -21.54 2.86
C VAL A 15 -8.23 -20.01 2.89
N PHE A 16 -9.35 -19.50 2.41
CA PHE A 16 -9.63 -18.05 2.44
C PHE A 16 -9.62 -17.50 3.87
N ALA A 17 -10.29 -18.18 4.80
CA ALA A 17 -10.33 -17.75 6.20
C ALA A 17 -8.93 -17.74 6.84
N VAL A 18 -8.13 -18.78 6.59
CA VAL A 18 -6.74 -18.87 7.10
C VAL A 18 -5.85 -17.78 6.51
N VAL A 19 -5.93 -17.55 5.20
CA VAL A 19 -5.18 -16.48 4.52
C VAL A 19 -5.60 -15.12 5.05
N TYR A 20 -6.89 -14.86 5.17
CA TYR A 20 -7.40 -13.60 5.67
C TYR A 20 -6.96 -13.31 7.10
N LEU A 21 -7.05 -14.32 7.99
CA LEU A 21 -6.54 -14.22 9.35
C LEU A 21 -5.03 -13.97 9.40
N GLY A 22 -4.26 -14.67 8.58
CA GLY A 22 -2.82 -14.46 8.48
C GLY A 22 -2.45 -13.06 8.00
N MET A 23 -3.23 -12.50 7.05
CA MET A 23 -3.05 -11.13 6.57
C MET A 23 -3.42 -10.09 7.64
N VAL A 24 -4.47 -10.32 8.45
CA VAL A 24 -4.88 -9.44 9.56
C VAL A 24 -3.86 -9.45 10.68
N LEU A 25 -3.33 -10.61 11.04
CA LEU A 25 -2.29 -10.76 12.06
C LEU A 25 -0.93 -10.15 11.63
N GLY A 26 -0.75 -9.93 10.33
CA GLY A 26 0.40 -9.23 9.76
C GLY A 26 1.71 -10.01 9.69
N SER A 27 1.89 -11.02 10.53
CA SER A 27 2.98 -11.99 10.49
C SER A 27 2.61 -13.22 11.32
N LEU A 28 2.93 -14.39 10.82
CA LEU A 28 2.83 -15.60 11.61
C LEU A 28 4.09 -15.74 12.47
N PRO A 29 3.98 -15.80 13.81
CA PRO A 29 5.15 -15.73 14.71
C PRO A 29 6.16 -16.87 14.54
N TRP A 30 5.78 -17.93 13.86
CA TRP A 30 6.59 -19.13 13.60
C TRP A 30 7.14 -19.17 12.15
N LEU A 31 6.56 -18.43 11.23
CA LEU A 31 7.03 -18.28 9.87
C LEU A 31 7.30 -16.81 9.62
N HIS A 32 8.52 -16.49 9.17
CA HIS A 32 8.87 -15.14 8.70
C HIS A 32 8.21 -14.85 7.34
N LEU A 33 6.87 -15.00 7.30
CA LEU A 33 6.04 -14.72 6.12
C LEU A 33 5.34 -13.40 6.32
N ASP A 34 5.51 -12.54 5.35
CA ASP A 34 4.73 -11.32 5.22
C ASP A 34 3.33 -11.62 4.64
N ARG A 35 2.51 -10.59 4.52
CA ARG A 35 1.15 -10.69 3.97
C ARG A 35 1.13 -11.31 2.58
N THR A 36 2.13 -10.99 1.75
CA THR A 36 2.27 -11.51 0.38
C THR A 36 2.57 -12.99 0.38
N GLY A 37 3.49 -13.42 1.29
CA GLY A 37 3.83 -14.83 1.46
C GLY A 37 2.64 -15.67 1.90
N VAL A 38 1.81 -15.17 2.82
CA VAL A 38 0.58 -15.85 3.27
C VAL A 38 -0.42 -15.99 2.11
N ALA A 39 -0.63 -14.94 1.31
CA ALA A 39 -1.52 -14.98 0.16
C ALA A 39 -1.02 -15.98 -0.91
N LEU A 40 0.28 -16.01 -1.16
CA LEU A 40 0.90 -16.95 -2.11
C LEU A 40 0.74 -18.40 -1.66
N LEU A 41 0.95 -18.69 -0.37
CA LEU A 41 0.72 -20.03 0.19
C LEU A 41 -0.74 -20.45 0.05
N GLY A 42 -1.69 -19.54 0.25
CA GLY A 42 -3.11 -19.81 0.02
C GLY A 42 -3.41 -20.19 -1.43
N ALA A 43 -2.84 -19.44 -2.39
CA ALA A 43 -2.99 -19.76 -3.81
C ALA A 43 -2.41 -21.14 -4.16
N ILE A 44 -1.20 -21.46 -3.64
CA ILE A 44 -0.58 -22.77 -3.81
C ILE A 44 -1.43 -23.89 -3.19
N ALA A 45 -2.04 -23.65 -2.02
CA ALA A 45 -2.89 -24.63 -1.36
C ALA A 45 -4.15 -24.93 -2.17
N ILE A 46 -4.81 -23.92 -2.78
CA ILE A 46 -5.98 -24.13 -3.65
C ILE A 46 -5.64 -24.96 -4.88
N VAL A 47 -4.52 -24.65 -5.54
CA VAL A 47 -4.05 -25.41 -6.71
C VAL A 47 -3.62 -26.82 -6.29
N GLY A 48 -2.90 -26.95 -5.18
CA GLY A 48 -2.44 -28.25 -4.66
C GLY A 48 -3.57 -29.17 -4.18
N ALA A 49 -4.67 -28.60 -3.69
CA ALA A 49 -5.89 -29.32 -3.35
C ALA A 49 -6.73 -29.75 -4.58
N GLY A 50 -6.31 -29.39 -5.80
CA GLY A 50 -7.01 -29.73 -7.04
C GLY A 50 -8.35 -29.01 -7.23
N VAL A 51 -8.59 -27.92 -6.47
CA VAL A 51 -9.79 -27.10 -6.61
C VAL A 51 -9.72 -26.26 -7.89
N MET A 52 -8.53 -25.88 -8.28
CA MET A 52 -8.25 -25.05 -9.45
C MET A 52 -7.01 -25.59 -10.19
N THR A 53 -7.04 -25.63 -11.51
CA THR A 53 -5.85 -25.98 -12.28
C THR A 53 -4.85 -24.82 -12.35
N PRO A 54 -3.55 -25.07 -12.59
CA PRO A 54 -2.56 -24.02 -12.79
C PRO A 54 -2.94 -23.03 -13.91
N GLU A 55 -3.58 -23.53 -14.98
CA GLU A 55 -4.03 -22.72 -16.11
C GLU A 55 -5.17 -21.78 -15.72
N GLN A 56 -6.13 -22.27 -14.92
CA GLN A 56 -7.22 -21.45 -14.38
C GLN A 56 -6.69 -20.41 -13.40
N ALA A 57 -5.73 -20.77 -12.56
CA ALA A 57 -5.07 -19.83 -11.66
C ALA A 57 -4.34 -18.72 -12.43
N ALA A 58 -3.63 -19.06 -13.51
CA ALA A 58 -2.97 -18.09 -14.39
C ALA A 58 -3.98 -17.16 -15.09
N GLN A 59 -5.14 -17.66 -15.51
CA GLN A 59 -6.19 -16.85 -16.12
C GLN A 59 -6.88 -15.89 -15.13
N SER A 60 -6.82 -16.19 -13.83
CA SER A 60 -7.33 -15.30 -12.78
C SER A 60 -6.45 -14.06 -12.58
N ILE A 61 -5.24 -14.04 -13.13
CA ILE A 61 -4.33 -12.91 -13.08
C ILE A 61 -4.75 -11.88 -14.14
N HIS A 62 -5.25 -10.73 -13.67
CA HIS A 62 -5.63 -9.63 -14.58
C HIS A 62 -4.40 -8.83 -15.01
N LEU A 63 -3.74 -9.29 -16.08
CA LEU A 63 -2.51 -8.71 -16.60
C LEU A 63 -2.56 -7.19 -16.85
N PRO A 64 -3.67 -6.62 -17.38
CA PRO A 64 -3.78 -5.17 -17.54
C PRO A 64 -3.61 -4.40 -16.23
N THR A 65 -4.17 -4.89 -15.12
CA THR A 65 -4.00 -4.28 -13.78
C THR A 65 -2.55 -4.33 -13.31
N ILE A 66 -1.87 -5.46 -13.52
CA ILE A 66 -0.45 -5.59 -13.16
C ILE A 66 0.41 -4.61 -13.95
N LEU A 67 0.17 -4.52 -15.27
CA LEU A 67 0.89 -3.58 -16.14
C LEU A 67 0.63 -2.12 -15.75
N LEU A 68 -0.61 -1.79 -15.39
CA LEU A 68 -0.97 -0.46 -14.90
C LEU A 68 -0.18 -0.12 -13.62
N LEU A 69 -0.23 -1.00 -12.62
CA LEU A 69 0.48 -0.80 -11.36
C LEU A 69 2.00 -0.68 -11.58
N PHE A 70 2.58 -1.53 -12.42
CA PHE A 70 3.99 -1.47 -12.76
C PHE A 70 4.36 -0.15 -13.45
N SER A 71 3.54 0.32 -14.39
CA SER A 71 3.75 1.60 -15.08
C SER A 71 3.73 2.78 -14.10
N PHE A 72 2.78 2.79 -13.15
CA PHE A 72 2.76 3.80 -12.10
C PHE A 72 3.98 3.73 -11.18
N MET A 73 4.44 2.53 -10.84
CA MET A 73 5.68 2.36 -10.06
C MET A 73 6.89 2.95 -10.79
N VAL A 74 7.02 2.72 -12.09
CA VAL A 74 8.12 3.27 -12.89
C VAL A 74 8.06 4.80 -12.95
N ILE A 75 6.88 5.38 -13.24
CA ILE A 75 6.69 6.83 -13.26
C ILE A 75 7.04 7.45 -11.90
N SER A 76 6.52 6.89 -10.82
CA SER A 76 6.77 7.36 -9.46
C SER A 76 8.25 7.26 -9.08
N ALA A 77 8.93 6.19 -9.49
CA ALA A 77 10.38 6.03 -9.28
C ALA A 77 11.18 7.12 -10.01
N GLN A 78 10.83 7.43 -11.26
CA GLN A 78 11.46 8.50 -12.03
C GLN A 78 11.24 9.88 -11.37
N MET A 79 10.03 10.16 -10.87
CA MET A 79 9.75 11.40 -10.17
C MET A 79 10.52 11.50 -8.85
N ARG A 80 10.71 10.38 -8.15
CA ARG A 80 11.55 10.33 -6.94
C ARG A 80 13.02 10.62 -7.27
N LEU A 81 13.57 9.98 -8.30
CA LEU A 81 14.94 10.21 -8.77
C LEU A 81 15.14 11.65 -9.27
N GLY A 82 14.15 12.21 -9.93
CA GLY A 82 14.14 13.61 -10.37
C GLY A 82 14.00 14.63 -9.23
N GLY A 83 13.87 14.18 -7.98
CA GLY A 83 13.79 15.06 -6.80
C GLY A 83 12.47 15.83 -6.65
N PHE A 84 11.43 15.44 -7.38
CA PHE A 84 10.11 16.10 -7.34
C PHE A 84 9.53 16.15 -5.93
N TYR A 85 9.45 15.01 -5.25
CA TYR A 85 8.91 14.94 -3.89
C TYR A 85 9.73 15.77 -2.90
N SER A 86 11.06 15.74 -3.02
CA SER A 86 11.95 16.56 -2.19
C SER A 86 11.77 18.06 -2.46
N ALA A 87 11.50 18.46 -3.70
CA ALA A 87 11.22 19.86 -4.04
C ALA A 87 9.89 20.32 -3.44
N VAL A 88 8.83 19.49 -3.56
CA VAL A 88 7.52 19.76 -2.95
C VAL A 88 7.65 19.92 -1.44
N THR A 89 8.27 18.94 -0.77
CA THR A 89 8.39 18.96 0.70
C THR A 89 9.25 20.12 1.21
N ARG A 90 10.33 20.47 0.51
CA ARG A 90 11.12 21.66 0.85
C ARG A 90 10.32 22.95 0.75
N ARG A 91 9.46 23.09 -0.26
CA ARG A 91 8.57 24.26 -0.36
C ARG A 91 7.60 24.33 0.82
N ILE A 92 7.00 23.19 1.21
CA ILE A 92 6.14 23.11 2.39
C ILE A 92 6.91 23.47 3.66
N ALA A 93 8.13 22.96 3.82
CA ALA A 93 8.96 23.17 5.01
C ALA A 93 9.31 24.63 5.28
N VAL A 94 9.42 25.46 4.25
CA VAL A 94 9.76 26.90 4.37
C VAL A 94 8.55 27.82 4.45
N LEU A 95 7.32 27.31 4.38
CA LEU A 95 6.11 28.12 4.52
C LEU A 95 6.08 28.82 5.88
N PRO A 96 5.87 30.13 5.93
CA PRO A 96 5.80 30.89 7.18
C PRO A 96 4.41 30.75 7.84
N VAL A 97 4.04 29.51 8.16
CA VAL A 97 2.71 29.18 8.73
C VAL A 97 2.88 28.49 10.08
N GLY A 98 1.84 28.59 10.92
CA GLY A 98 1.78 27.89 12.20
C GLY A 98 1.67 26.36 12.03
N PRO A 99 1.86 25.60 13.14
CA PRO A 99 1.86 24.12 13.08
C PRO A 99 0.57 23.53 12.52
N GLU A 100 -0.57 24.08 12.89
CA GLU A 100 -1.89 23.59 12.44
C GLU A 100 -2.10 23.79 10.93
N ALA A 101 -1.75 24.98 10.43
CA ALA A 101 -1.84 25.27 9.00
C ALA A 101 -0.81 24.43 8.21
N LEU A 102 0.38 24.21 8.76
CA LEU A 102 1.38 23.31 8.17
C LEU A 102 0.84 21.88 8.07
N MET A 103 0.18 21.39 9.11
CA MET A 103 -0.48 20.08 9.10
C MET A 103 -1.53 20.00 7.99
N GLY A 104 -2.40 21.02 7.87
CA GLY A 104 -3.40 21.09 6.80
C GLY A 104 -2.79 21.04 5.39
N VAL A 105 -1.68 21.77 5.17
CA VAL A 105 -0.94 21.76 3.90
C VAL A 105 -0.33 20.38 3.63
N VAL A 106 0.29 19.76 4.63
CA VAL A 106 0.87 18.39 4.50
C VAL A 106 -0.22 17.39 4.11
N ILE A 107 -1.36 17.41 4.82
CA ILE A 107 -2.50 16.53 4.51
C ILE A 107 -3.01 16.76 3.09
N GLY A 108 -3.24 18.00 2.70
CA GLY A 108 -3.77 18.34 1.36
C GLY A 108 -2.82 17.94 0.24
N VAL A 109 -1.52 18.20 0.40
CA VAL A 109 -0.51 17.83 -0.61
C VAL A 109 -0.31 16.32 -0.64
N ALA A 110 -0.24 15.64 0.51
CA ALA A 110 -0.09 14.19 0.56
C ALA A 110 -1.28 13.48 -0.09
N ALA A 111 -2.51 13.88 0.25
CA ALA A 111 -3.72 13.35 -0.37
C ALA A 111 -3.75 13.59 -1.89
N GLY A 112 -3.45 14.82 -2.33
CA GLY A 112 -3.42 15.16 -3.75
C GLY A 112 -2.35 14.39 -4.54
N LEU A 113 -1.16 14.22 -3.98
CA LEU A 113 -0.11 13.42 -4.61
C LEU A 113 -0.48 11.94 -4.65
N SER A 114 -1.07 11.40 -3.58
CA SER A 114 -1.47 9.99 -3.50
C SER A 114 -2.71 9.68 -4.35
N ALA A 115 -3.50 10.68 -4.69
CA ALA A 115 -4.59 10.53 -5.65
C ALA A 115 -4.10 10.29 -7.10
N VAL A 116 -2.84 10.63 -7.40
CA VAL A 116 -2.22 10.47 -8.73
C VAL A 116 -1.12 9.42 -8.71
N PHE A 117 -0.42 9.28 -7.60
CA PHE A 117 0.71 8.36 -7.42
C PHE A 117 0.42 7.32 -6.34
N SER A 118 1.22 6.26 -6.28
CA SER A 118 1.12 5.28 -5.20
C SER A 118 1.38 5.91 -3.83
N ASN A 119 0.49 5.63 -2.87
CA ASN A 119 0.60 6.10 -1.48
C ASN A 119 1.92 5.72 -0.81
N ASP A 120 2.42 4.50 -1.08
CA ASP A 120 3.67 3.99 -0.50
C ASP A 120 4.86 4.85 -0.91
N ILE A 121 4.91 5.23 -2.20
CA ILE A 121 6.00 6.05 -2.73
C ILE A 121 5.93 7.47 -2.19
N VAL A 122 4.73 8.04 -2.06
CA VAL A 122 4.53 9.37 -1.46
C VAL A 122 5.00 9.35 -0.02
N CYS A 123 4.61 8.35 0.78
CA CYS A 123 5.06 8.21 2.17
C CYS A 123 6.58 8.07 2.27
N LEU A 124 7.18 7.15 1.51
CA LEU A 124 8.63 6.91 1.53
C LEU A 124 9.46 8.14 1.12
N ALA A 125 8.97 8.92 0.17
CA ALA A 125 9.69 10.07 -0.33
C ALA A 125 9.52 11.32 0.56
N VAL A 126 8.34 11.51 1.14
CA VAL A 126 7.98 12.72 1.90
C VAL A 126 8.37 12.60 3.37
N ALA A 127 8.23 11.42 3.98
CA ALA A 127 8.43 11.22 5.41
C ALA A 127 9.80 11.69 5.94
N PRO A 128 10.96 11.33 5.34
CA PRO A 128 12.25 11.76 5.88
C PRO A 128 12.44 13.27 5.81
N VAL A 129 12.01 13.91 4.72
CA VAL A 129 12.15 15.37 4.55
C VAL A 129 11.19 16.12 5.45
N LEU A 130 9.98 15.60 5.65
CA LEU A 130 8.99 16.17 6.58
C LEU A 130 9.46 16.06 8.03
N ALA A 131 10.00 14.91 8.44
CA ALA A 131 10.57 14.72 9.77
C ALA A 131 11.70 15.73 10.05
N GLU A 132 12.63 15.88 9.11
CA GLU A 132 13.71 16.87 9.22
C GLU A 132 13.17 18.31 9.31
N ALA A 133 12.16 18.66 8.52
CA ALA A 133 11.53 19.96 8.54
C ALA A 133 10.85 20.27 9.89
N CYS A 134 10.16 19.28 10.49
CA CYS A 134 9.56 19.38 11.82
C CYS A 134 10.64 19.60 12.88
N LEU A 135 11.70 18.80 12.87
CA LEU A 135 12.81 18.92 13.83
C LEU A 135 13.51 20.28 13.74
N ARG A 136 13.75 20.80 12.56
CA ARG A 136 14.31 22.15 12.34
C ARG A 136 13.41 23.25 12.92
N ARG A 137 12.09 23.05 12.92
CA ARG A 137 11.10 23.96 13.51
C ARG A 137 10.84 23.69 15.00
N ARG A 138 11.52 22.73 15.61
CA ARG A 138 11.31 22.27 17.00
C ARG A 138 9.87 21.77 17.22
N LEU A 139 9.27 21.16 16.22
CA LEU A 139 7.96 20.50 16.26
C LEU A 139 8.15 19.00 16.46
N ASP A 140 7.21 18.35 17.14
CA ASP A 140 7.15 16.88 17.19
C ASP A 140 6.77 16.35 15.79
N PRO A 141 7.60 15.51 15.15
CA PRO A 141 7.32 14.98 13.82
C PRO A 141 6.21 13.92 13.82
N VAL A 142 5.90 13.27 14.94
CA VAL A 142 4.98 12.14 15.02
C VAL A 142 3.57 12.48 14.49
N PRO A 143 2.91 13.58 14.93
CA PRO A 143 1.60 13.94 14.41
C PRO A 143 1.61 14.20 12.90
N PHE A 144 2.67 14.81 12.38
CA PHE A 144 2.81 15.11 10.94
C PHE A 144 3.02 13.86 10.11
N LEU A 145 3.79 12.88 10.61
CA LEU A 145 3.98 11.60 9.94
C LEU A 145 2.72 10.75 9.96
N LEU A 146 1.95 10.78 11.05
CA LEU A 146 0.64 10.14 11.10
C LEU A 146 -0.35 10.80 10.13
N GLY A 147 -0.37 12.13 10.08
CA GLY A 147 -1.17 12.88 9.12
C GLY A 147 -0.81 12.54 7.67
N LEU A 148 0.48 12.44 7.35
CA LEU A 148 0.98 12.00 6.05
C LEU A 148 0.47 10.60 5.70
N ALA A 149 0.63 9.64 6.61
CA ALA A 149 0.21 8.25 6.38
C ALA A 149 -1.30 8.12 6.17
N CYS A 150 -2.11 8.77 6.99
CA CYS A 150 -3.56 8.78 6.84
C CYS A 150 -4.01 9.46 5.55
N ALA A 151 -3.46 10.66 5.27
CA ALA A 151 -3.84 11.43 4.10
C ALA A 151 -3.46 10.74 2.78
N SER A 152 -2.30 10.08 2.73
CA SER A 152 -1.88 9.34 1.53
C SER A 152 -2.77 8.14 1.26
N ASN A 153 -3.18 7.39 2.29
CA ASN A 153 -4.13 6.28 2.13
C ASN A 153 -5.51 6.77 1.67
N ILE A 154 -6.03 7.84 2.28
CA ILE A 154 -7.33 8.41 1.88
C ILE A 154 -7.26 8.95 0.46
N GLY A 155 -6.18 9.64 0.09
CA GLY A 155 -5.99 10.19 -1.26
C GLY A 155 -5.96 9.09 -2.32
N SER A 156 -5.23 8.02 -2.09
CA SER A 156 -5.18 6.85 -2.98
C SER A 156 -6.55 6.17 -3.11
N ALA A 157 -7.27 6.00 -1.99
CA ALA A 157 -8.62 5.41 -2.02
C ALA A 157 -9.65 6.24 -2.79
N ALA A 158 -9.47 7.57 -2.88
CA ALA A 158 -10.39 8.45 -3.58
C ALA A 158 -10.36 8.29 -5.11
N THR A 159 -9.30 7.74 -5.68
CA THR A 159 -9.08 7.62 -7.13
C THR A 159 -9.06 6.20 -7.64
N LEU A 160 -9.21 5.19 -6.80
CA LEU A 160 -9.15 3.76 -7.16
C LEU A 160 -7.81 3.33 -7.82
N ILE A 161 -6.72 4.03 -7.50
CA ILE A 161 -5.36 3.72 -7.96
C ILE A 161 -4.58 3.02 -6.86
#